data_251f1c8faeb889af7d7492239179216d
#
_entry.id   251f1c8faeb889af7d7492239179216d
#
_cell.length_a   1.000
_cell.length_b   1.000
_cell.length_c   1.000
_cell.angle_alpha   90.00
_cell.angle_beta   90.00
_cell.angle_gamma   90.00
#
_symmetry.space_group_name_H-M   'P 1'
#
loop_
_entity.id
_entity.type
_entity.pdbx_description
1 polymer ?
#
loop_
_entity_poly.entity_id
_entity_poly.type
_entity_poly.pdbx_seq_one_letter_code
_entity_poly.pdbx_strand_id
1 'polypeptide(L)'
;MKKFCYLILYFLSFLCLPASAKIRLPHILCDNMVLQQQADARLWGWATPRTRVIIKPSWGPSHTTVADKEGRWSFRIRTPKGSYTPLSITFSDGEAVTLHGILAGEVWVCAGQSNMEMPLQGFYECPVEGYQDAIADAGRIRGMRYVKIPAVMSATPKDDTVCHWEVMNANTANYCSAVGYFFGRRLHEMIDVPIGLILANKGGTMVESWLNEDNLKCYTNEPVDSAEIAERYPTDWLRPLLWGNGTFHPILNYSIRGIIYYQGCSNVDHNPNTYAERLSRLISQWRSDFKAPNLPFYFVEIAPYSYGNALDTAAASIRMQQQTVAESVGNAVLIGTNDLVYPVEAEQIHPCQKRQIGERLAMTAAARDYGFDQIFYRSPSFEKLEVRRDSCFVHLKDTYNGIVPVTSYEGFEIAGQDKVYYPAHAQYIHNSTFLLTSPNVARPVAVRYCYHNFQLGNVKNQAGLPLLPFKTD
;
A
#
# COMPACT_ATOMS: atom_id res chain seq x y z
N MET A 1 -44.31 48.27 67.03
CA MET A 1 -43.01 47.66 66.77
C MET A 1 -43.11 46.95 65.44
N LYS A 2 -42.61 47.63 64.38
CA LYS A 2 -42.66 47.13 62.98
C LYS A 2 -41.27 46.44 62.69
N LYS A 3 -41.27 45.13 62.37
CA LYS A 3 -40.05 44.42 61.90
C LYS A 3 -39.96 44.61 60.41
N PHE A 4 -38.88 45.24 59.95
CA PHE A 4 -38.51 45.33 58.56
C PHE A 4 -37.74 44.07 58.20
N CYS A 5 -38.27 43.27 57.22
CA CYS A 5 -37.51 42.16 56.62
C CYS A 5 -36.82 42.70 55.34
N TYR A 6 -35.50 42.73 55.32
CA TYR A 6 -34.66 42.97 54.16
C TYR A 6 -34.47 41.66 53.37
N LEU A 7 -35.03 41.61 52.20
CA LEU A 7 -34.83 40.55 51.23
C LEU A 7 -33.58 40.89 50.41
N ILE A 8 -32.47 40.22 50.69
CA ILE A 8 -31.24 40.35 49.89
C ILE A 8 -31.38 39.39 48.68
N LEU A 9 -31.67 39.95 47.51
CA LEU A 9 -31.59 39.20 46.23
C LEU A 9 -30.13 39.08 45.80
N TYR A 10 -29.55 37.89 45.99
CA TYR A 10 -28.24 37.54 45.41
C TYR A 10 -28.44 37.27 43.91
N PHE A 11 -28.06 38.23 43.05
CA PHE A 11 -27.90 38.03 41.61
C PHE A 11 -26.60 37.21 41.40
N LEU A 12 -26.70 35.88 41.34
CA LEU A 12 -25.64 35.06 40.82
C LEU A 12 -25.59 35.26 39.29
N SER A 13 -24.81 36.22 38.83
CA SER A 13 -24.39 36.30 37.44
C SER A 13 -23.45 35.11 37.20
N PHE A 14 -23.97 34.05 36.60
CA PHE A 14 -23.17 33.03 35.96
C PHE A 14 -22.38 33.72 34.84
N LEU A 15 -21.16 34.14 35.12
CA LEU A 15 -20.15 34.39 34.11
C LEU A 15 -19.89 33.03 33.44
N CYS A 16 -20.66 32.69 32.40
CA CYS A 16 -20.22 31.73 31.41
C CYS A 16 -18.97 32.34 30.77
N LEU A 17 -17.82 32.04 31.38
CA LEU A 17 -16.56 32.14 30.64
C LEU A 17 -16.74 31.27 29.40
N PRO A 18 -16.66 31.81 28.19
CA PRO A 18 -16.63 30.96 27.01
C PRO A 18 -15.41 30.04 27.23
N ALA A 19 -15.67 28.76 27.38
CA ALA A 19 -14.61 27.77 27.23
C ALA A 19 -14.07 27.98 25.82
N SER A 20 -12.97 28.73 25.68
CA SER A 20 -12.27 28.89 24.42
C SER A 20 -11.81 27.51 24.01
N ALA A 21 -12.63 26.83 23.20
CA ALA A 21 -12.24 25.56 22.64
C ALA A 21 -11.11 25.86 21.67
N LYS A 22 -9.89 25.60 22.08
CA LYS A 22 -8.69 25.74 21.27
C LYS A 22 -8.84 24.91 20.01
N ILE A 23 -8.46 25.47 18.87
CA ILE A 23 -8.40 24.74 17.58
C ILE A 23 -7.65 23.43 17.77
N ARG A 24 -8.23 22.31 17.35
CA ARG A 24 -7.65 20.99 17.40
C ARG A 24 -7.44 20.47 15.98
N LEU A 25 -6.21 20.03 15.69
CA LEU A 25 -5.83 19.39 14.45
C LEU A 25 -5.84 17.87 14.65
N PRO A 26 -6.11 17.07 13.60
CA PRO A 26 -5.85 15.64 13.66
C PRO A 26 -4.34 15.41 13.80
N HIS A 27 -3.95 14.35 14.50
CA HIS A 27 -2.55 14.10 14.84
C HIS A 27 -1.64 13.95 13.61
N ILE A 28 -2.17 13.50 12.47
CA ILE A 28 -1.40 13.40 11.22
C ILE A 28 -1.00 14.79 10.66
N LEU A 29 -1.72 15.87 11.02
CA LEU A 29 -1.34 17.25 10.74
C LEU A 29 -0.52 17.79 11.90
N CYS A 30 0.77 17.56 11.89
CA CYS A 30 1.69 17.97 12.94
C CYS A 30 3.02 18.45 12.35
N ASP A 31 3.93 18.83 13.22
CA ASP A 31 5.28 19.23 12.84
C ASP A 31 5.96 18.17 11.99
N ASN A 32 6.83 18.62 11.11
CA ASN A 32 7.60 17.78 10.20
C ASN A 32 6.77 16.99 9.17
N MET A 33 5.47 17.24 9.01
CA MET A 33 4.70 16.57 7.95
C MET A 33 5.21 16.92 6.55
N VAL A 34 4.95 16.01 5.58
CA VAL A 34 5.16 16.30 4.15
C VAL A 34 3.80 16.48 3.50
N LEU A 35 3.55 17.65 2.92
CA LEU A 35 2.36 17.90 2.12
C LEU A 35 2.61 17.56 0.65
N GLN A 36 1.63 16.91 0.00
CA GLN A 36 1.72 16.65 -1.44
C GLN A 36 1.96 17.95 -2.19
N GLN A 37 3.04 18.01 -2.98
CA GLN A 37 3.41 19.18 -3.77
C GLN A 37 2.43 19.48 -4.90
N GLN A 38 2.37 20.76 -5.33
CA GLN A 38 1.58 21.21 -6.49
C GLN A 38 0.15 20.66 -6.52
N ALA A 39 -0.45 20.50 -5.34
CA ALA A 39 -1.78 19.93 -5.13
C ALA A 39 -2.68 20.90 -4.34
N ASP A 40 -3.96 20.69 -4.41
CA ASP A 40 -4.92 21.33 -3.51
C ASP A 40 -5.01 20.48 -2.24
N ALA A 41 -3.99 20.61 -1.37
CA ALA A 41 -3.89 19.82 -0.16
C ALA A 41 -5.02 20.15 0.81
N ARG A 42 -5.63 19.12 1.39
CA ARG A 42 -6.70 19.30 2.37
C ARG A 42 -6.12 19.47 3.77
N LEU A 43 -6.57 20.51 4.45
CA LEU A 43 -6.35 20.78 5.86
C LEU A 43 -7.70 20.68 6.57
N TRP A 44 -7.75 20.08 7.76
CA TRP A 44 -8.99 19.89 8.49
C TRP A 44 -8.75 19.80 10.00
N GLY A 45 -9.80 19.92 10.76
CA GLY A 45 -9.75 19.81 12.22
C GLY A 45 -11.06 20.22 12.87
N TRP A 46 -10.95 20.57 14.13
CA TRP A 46 -12.06 20.96 14.97
C TRP A 46 -11.78 22.31 15.62
N ALA A 47 -12.81 23.10 15.80
CA ALA A 47 -12.79 24.40 16.45
C ALA A 47 -14.14 24.62 17.17
N THR A 48 -14.31 25.73 17.84
CA THR A 48 -15.61 26.12 18.39
C THR A 48 -16.65 26.17 17.25
N PRO A 49 -17.86 25.56 17.42
CA PRO A 49 -18.89 25.59 16.40
C PRO A 49 -19.17 27.00 15.89
N ARG A 50 -19.32 27.14 14.56
CA ARG A 50 -19.62 28.37 13.85
C ARG A 50 -18.57 29.47 13.98
N THR A 51 -17.41 29.20 14.54
CA THR A 51 -16.30 30.16 14.58
C THR A 51 -15.54 30.21 13.27
N ARG A 52 -14.92 31.35 13.01
CA ARG A 52 -14.00 31.55 11.89
C ARG A 52 -12.66 30.93 12.23
N VAL A 53 -12.13 30.10 11.33
CA VAL A 53 -10.79 29.54 11.38
C VAL A 53 -9.92 30.25 10.36
N ILE A 54 -8.85 30.88 10.82
CA ILE A 54 -7.84 31.54 9.96
C ILE A 54 -6.70 30.54 9.73
N ILE A 55 -6.25 30.41 8.50
CA ILE A 55 -5.17 29.51 8.05
C ILE A 55 -4.12 30.39 7.37
N LYS A 56 -2.94 30.51 7.96
CA LYS A 56 -1.83 31.32 7.46
C LYS A 56 -0.63 30.48 7.10
N PRO A 57 -0.47 30.08 5.84
CA PRO A 57 0.74 29.38 5.38
C PRO A 57 1.91 30.36 5.23
N SER A 58 3.14 29.88 5.36
CA SER A 58 4.34 30.69 5.13
C SER A 58 4.63 30.95 3.65
N TRP A 59 3.95 30.27 2.73
CA TRP A 59 4.18 30.33 1.28
C TRP A 59 3.08 31.04 0.48
N GLY A 60 2.14 31.68 1.15
CA GLY A 60 1.02 32.33 0.45
C GLY A 60 0.14 33.20 1.35
N PRO A 61 -0.97 33.71 0.84
CA PRO A 61 -1.87 34.55 1.59
C PRO A 61 -2.57 33.77 2.70
N SER A 62 -3.10 34.51 3.67
CA SER A 62 -3.99 33.96 4.69
C SER A 62 -5.34 33.61 4.09
N HIS A 63 -5.91 32.51 4.54
CA HIS A 63 -7.21 32.00 4.16
C HIS A 63 -8.14 31.92 5.36
N THR A 64 -9.44 31.77 5.10
CA THR A 64 -10.45 31.66 6.15
C THR A 64 -11.48 30.61 5.78
N THR A 65 -11.88 29.81 6.74
CA THR A 65 -13.04 28.93 6.68
C THR A 65 -13.90 29.09 7.95
N VAL A 66 -15.04 28.42 8.03
CA VAL A 66 -15.91 28.43 9.19
C VAL A 66 -16.18 27.02 9.64
N ALA A 67 -16.06 26.76 10.93
CA ALA A 67 -16.42 25.48 11.52
C ALA A 67 -17.96 25.27 11.44
N ASP A 68 -18.37 24.04 11.13
CA ASP A 68 -19.79 23.67 11.07
C ASP A 68 -20.44 23.65 12.47
N LYS A 69 -21.68 23.21 12.55
CA LYS A 69 -22.44 23.16 13.84
C LYS A 69 -21.88 22.09 14.79
N GLU A 70 -21.14 21.13 14.28
CA GLU A 70 -20.40 20.10 15.04
C GLU A 70 -18.94 20.50 15.35
N GLY A 71 -18.56 21.73 14.94
CA GLY A 71 -17.21 22.25 15.15
C GLY A 71 -16.18 21.74 14.16
N ARG A 72 -16.55 21.00 13.13
CA ARG A 72 -15.63 20.49 12.10
C ARG A 72 -15.36 21.55 11.06
N TRP A 73 -14.12 21.66 10.60
CA TRP A 73 -13.76 22.53 9.49
C TRP A 73 -12.83 21.81 8.52
N SER A 74 -12.84 22.22 7.27
CA SER A 74 -11.85 21.83 6.28
C SER A 74 -11.60 22.95 5.29
N PHE A 75 -10.40 22.94 4.71
CA PHE A 75 -9.98 23.91 3.69
C PHE A 75 -9.01 23.22 2.72
N ARG A 76 -9.00 23.62 1.45
CA ARG A 76 -8.01 23.19 0.46
C ARG A 76 -7.04 24.32 0.19
N ILE A 77 -5.75 24.03 0.32
CA ILE A 77 -4.68 25.00 0.10
C ILE A 77 -3.77 24.53 -1.03
N ARG A 78 -3.47 25.45 -1.95
CA ARG A 78 -2.47 25.16 -2.99
C ARG A 78 -1.09 25.06 -2.39
N THR A 79 -0.44 23.91 -2.53
CA THR A 79 0.92 23.66 -2.07
C THR A 79 1.95 24.04 -3.14
N PRO A 80 3.15 24.52 -2.75
CA PRO A 80 4.20 24.87 -3.70
C PRO A 80 4.83 23.62 -4.35
N LYS A 81 5.73 23.84 -5.30
CA LYS A 81 6.63 22.82 -5.83
C LYS A 81 7.51 22.27 -4.70
N GLY A 82 7.84 20.99 -4.76
CA GLY A 82 8.70 20.27 -3.82
C GLY A 82 10.01 21.00 -3.58
N SER A 83 10.34 21.18 -2.30
CA SER A 83 11.52 21.93 -1.86
C SER A 83 11.95 21.44 -0.47
N TYR A 84 13.26 21.56 -0.21
CA TYR A 84 13.86 21.27 1.10
C TYR A 84 13.82 22.46 2.06
N THR A 85 13.24 23.60 1.64
CA THR A 85 13.03 24.76 2.51
C THR A 85 11.86 24.47 3.45
N PRO A 86 12.07 24.50 4.78
CA PRO A 86 11.00 24.27 5.73
C PRO A 86 9.89 25.32 5.64
N LEU A 87 8.67 24.87 5.67
CA LEU A 87 7.46 25.67 5.66
C LEU A 87 6.79 25.62 7.03
N SER A 88 5.86 26.57 7.26
CA SER A 88 5.00 26.56 8.45
C SER A 88 3.57 26.92 8.09
N ILE A 89 2.61 26.52 8.95
CA ILE A 89 1.21 26.91 8.86
C ILE A 89 0.73 27.29 10.26
N THR A 90 0.14 28.47 10.38
CA THR A 90 -0.55 28.90 11.61
C THR A 90 -2.06 28.78 11.41
N PHE A 91 -2.71 28.14 12.35
CA PHE A 91 -4.17 28.02 12.45
C PHE A 91 -4.65 28.83 13.65
N SER A 92 -5.78 29.54 13.54
CA SER A 92 -6.32 30.29 14.66
C SER A 92 -7.85 30.40 14.59
N ASP A 93 -8.50 30.20 15.73
CA ASP A 93 -9.91 30.51 15.98
C ASP A 93 -10.07 31.53 17.10
N GLY A 94 -8.97 32.26 17.44
CA GLY A 94 -8.79 33.17 18.56
C GLY A 94 -7.44 32.89 19.25
N GLU A 95 -7.12 31.64 19.45
CA GLU A 95 -5.79 31.18 19.82
C GLU A 95 -5.05 30.58 18.61
N ALA A 96 -3.73 30.73 18.58
CA ALA A 96 -2.93 30.27 17.45
C ALA A 96 -2.21 28.95 17.75
N VAL A 97 -2.28 28.01 16.79
CA VAL A 97 -1.45 26.80 16.75
C VAL A 97 -0.62 26.85 15.48
N THR A 98 0.70 26.77 15.60
CA THR A 98 1.61 26.80 14.44
C THR A 98 2.30 25.45 14.29
N LEU A 99 2.25 24.89 13.10
CA LEU A 99 3.02 23.73 12.70
C LEU A 99 4.28 24.17 11.98
N HIS A 100 5.40 23.55 12.32
CA HIS A 100 6.73 23.89 11.83
C HIS A 100 7.39 22.74 11.07
N GLY A 101 8.44 23.06 10.34
CA GLY A 101 9.27 22.06 9.69
C GLY A 101 8.56 21.32 8.55
N ILE A 102 7.45 21.81 8.03
CA ILE A 102 6.69 21.19 6.94
C ILE A 102 7.51 21.21 5.66
N LEU A 103 7.45 20.15 4.87
CA LEU A 103 8.01 20.12 3.52
C LEU A 103 6.91 19.92 2.48
N ALA A 104 7.07 20.52 1.31
CA ALA A 104 6.30 20.14 0.13
C ALA A 104 7.09 19.07 -0.62
N GLY A 105 6.44 17.96 -0.99
CA GLY A 105 7.08 16.80 -1.64
C GLY A 105 6.06 15.79 -2.14
N GLU A 106 6.49 14.58 -2.39
CA GLU A 106 5.61 13.49 -2.83
C GLU A 106 5.17 12.66 -1.64
N VAL A 107 3.86 12.44 -1.51
CA VAL A 107 3.28 11.68 -0.39
C VAL A 107 2.68 10.37 -0.90
N TRP A 108 3.13 9.26 -0.35
CA TRP A 108 2.67 7.93 -0.70
C TRP A 108 2.18 7.16 0.52
N VAL A 109 1.08 6.43 0.36
CA VAL A 109 0.60 5.50 1.39
C VAL A 109 1.23 4.13 1.16
N CYS A 110 1.77 3.54 2.22
CA CYS A 110 2.24 2.16 2.27
C CYS A 110 1.20 1.35 3.05
N ALA A 111 0.40 0.53 2.35
CA ALA A 111 -0.70 -0.22 2.95
C ALA A 111 -0.58 -1.73 2.69
N GLY A 112 -1.25 -2.53 3.50
CA GLY A 112 -1.29 -3.99 3.34
C GLY A 112 -1.04 -4.75 4.62
N GLN A 113 -0.41 -5.93 4.50
CA GLN A 113 -0.15 -6.82 5.63
C GLN A 113 1.34 -6.87 6.02
N SER A 114 1.75 -7.92 6.74
CA SER A 114 3.09 -8.05 7.34
C SER A 114 4.26 -7.81 6.39
N ASN A 115 4.18 -8.20 5.14
CA ASN A 115 5.24 -7.94 4.15
C ASN A 115 5.39 -6.44 3.79
N MET A 116 4.34 -5.62 3.97
CA MET A 116 4.44 -4.15 3.92
C MET A 116 4.79 -3.57 5.29
N GLU A 117 4.28 -4.17 6.37
CA GLU A 117 4.53 -3.71 7.74
C GLU A 117 5.98 -3.94 8.19
N MET A 118 6.63 -4.97 7.67
CA MET A 118 7.98 -5.41 8.05
C MET A 118 8.94 -4.22 8.14
N PRO A 119 9.47 -3.94 9.35
CA PRO A 119 10.36 -2.80 9.54
C PRO A 119 11.70 -3.04 8.86
N LEU A 120 12.49 -1.98 8.67
CA LEU A 120 13.76 -2.05 7.94
C LEU A 120 14.73 -3.09 8.53
N GLN A 121 14.79 -3.26 9.85
CA GLN A 121 15.59 -4.31 10.50
C GLN A 121 15.04 -5.73 10.27
N GLY A 122 13.79 -5.86 9.83
CA GLY A 122 13.08 -7.14 9.78
C GLY A 122 12.29 -7.44 11.04
N PHE A 123 11.68 -8.62 11.06
CA PHE A 123 11.05 -9.21 12.24
C PHE A 123 12.04 -10.11 12.99
N TYR A 124 11.64 -10.63 14.13
CA TYR A 124 12.43 -11.61 14.89
C TYR A 124 12.75 -12.83 13.99
N GLU A 125 14.01 -13.23 13.94
CA GLU A 125 14.54 -14.30 13.07
C GLU A 125 14.28 -14.12 11.56
N CYS A 126 13.89 -12.94 11.12
CA CYS A 126 13.55 -12.58 9.76
C CYS A 126 14.18 -11.23 9.38
N PRO A 127 15.49 -11.11 9.24
CA PRO A 127 16.13 -9.85 8.89
C PRO A 127 15.85 -9.44 7.44
N VAL A 128 15.81 -8.16 7.18
CA VAL A 128 15.85 -7.62 5.81
C VAL A 128 17.30 -7.61 5.32
N GLU A 129 17.52 -8.09 4.11
CA GLU A 129 18.87 -8.11 3.51
C GLU A 129 19.42 -6.69 3.36
N GLY A 130 20.65 -6.45 3.86
CA GLY A 130 21.34 -5.16 3.78
C GLY A 130 20.73 -4.06 4.65
N TYR A 131 19.95 -4.39 5.69
CA TYR A 131 19.30 -3.40 6.54
C TYR A 131 20.27 -2.52 7.31
N GLN A 132 21.42 -3.04 7.74
CA GLN A 132 22.41 -2.27 8.50
C GLN A 132 23.00 -1.13 7.67
N ASP A 133 23.35 -1.41 6.42
CA ASP A 133 23.84 -0.38 5.48
C ASP A 133 22.74 0.66 5.20
N ALA A 134 21.51 0.19 5.02
CA ALA A 134 20.36 1.07 4.81
C ALA A 134 20.11 2.02 5.99
N ILE A 135 20.24 1.53 7.24
CA ILE A 135 20.14 2.35 8.45
C ILE A 135 21.30 3.36 8.52
N ALA A 136 22.54 2.92 8.27
CA ALA A 136 23.71 3.79 8.29
C ALA A 136 23.60 4.94 7.25
N ASP A 137 23.00 4.67 6.10
CA ASP A 137 22.80 5.64 5.02
C ASP A 137 21.55 6.50 5.18
N ALA A 138 20.63 6.13 6.06
CA ALA A 138 19.31 6.78 6.15
C ALA A 138 19.38 8.30 6.37
N GLY A 139 20.33 8.78 7.15
CA GLY A 139 20.54 10.22 7.39
C GLY A 139 21.02 11.02 6.18
N ARG A 140 21.45 10.34 5.11
CA ARG A 140 21.89 10.99 3.84
C ARG A 140 20.72 11.27 2.91
N ILE A 141 19.53 10.67 3.15
CA ILE A 141 18.34 10.88 2.33
C ILE A 141 17.65 12.15 2.79
N ARG A 142 17.98 13.25 2.14
CA ARG A 142 17.47 14.57 2.52
C ARG A 142 15.95 14.66 2.32
N GLY A 143 15.23 15.07 3.38
CA GLY A 143 13.79 15.35 3.31
C GLY A 143 12.89 14.14 3.24
N MET A 144 13.40 12.93 3.42
CA MET A 144 12.56 11.75 3.57
C MET A 144 11.98 11.67 4.99
N ARG A 145 10.68 11.41 5.09
CA ARG A 145 9.94 11.33 6.34
C ARG A 145 8.88 10.25 6.27
N TYR A 146 8.46 9.76 7.42
CA TYR A 146 7.32 8.85 7.49
C TYR A 146 6.46 9.12 8.72
N VAL A 147 5.19 8.71 8.65
CA VAL A 147 4.30 8.62 9.79
C VAL A 147 3.78 7.19 9.87
N LYS A 148 3.93 6.55 11.04
CA LYS A 148 3.36 5.23 11.29
C LYS A 148 2.00 5.40 11.94
N ILE A 149 0.96 4.95 11.26
CA ILE A 149 -0.39 4.93 11.79
C ILE A 149 -0.52 3.72 12.71
N PRO A 150 -0.89 3.88 13.97
CA PRO A 150 -1.11 2.75 14.87
C PRO A 150 -2.15 1.78 14.31
N ALA A 151 -1.85 0.50 14.37
CA ALA A 151 -2.79 -0.54 13.99
C ALA A 151 -3.87 -0.67 15.09
N VAL A 152 -5.05 -0.15 14.81
CA VAL A 152 -6.19 -0.12 15.74
C VAL A 152 -7.43 -0.68 15.07
N MET A 153 -8.12 -1.60 15.75
CA MET A 153 -9.46 -2.06 15.34
C MET A 153 -10.53 -1.09 15.82
N SER A 154 -11.54 -0.85 14.98
CA SER A 154 -12.70 -0.08 15.37
C SER A 154 -13.97 -0.57 14.67
N ALA A 155 -15.06 -0.71 15.40
CA ALA A 155 -16.37 -1.01 14.83
C ALA A 155 -16.90 0.13 13.95
N THR A 156 -16.47 1.37 14.21
CA THR A 156 -16.85 2.56 13.45
C THR A 156 -15.64 3.29 12.90
N PRO A 157 -15.77 3.97 11.75
CA PRO A 157 -14.70 4.78 11.20
C PRO A 157 -14.16 5.80 12.20
N LYS A 158 -12.84 5.86 12.35
CA LYS A 158 -12.14 6.84 13.20
C LYS A 158 -11.73 8.06 12.39
N ASP A 159 -11.98 9.25 12.91
CA ASP A 159 -11.59 10.52 12.26
C ASP A 159 -10.14 10.93 12.58
N ASP A 160 -9.53 10.31 13.57
CA ASP A 160 -8.20 10.68 14.07
C ASP A 160 -7.55 9.50 14.83
N THR A 161 -6.23 9.48 14.87
CA THR A 161 -5.43 8.54 15.66
C THR A 161 -4.11 9.20 16.07
N VAL A 162 -3.62 8.87 17.26
CA VAL A 162 -2.37 9.46 17.79
C VAL A 162 -1.19 8.97 16.94
N CYS A 163 -0.57 9.88 16.21
CA CYS A 163 0.60 9.63 15.37
C CYS A 163 1.44 10.91 15.23
N HIS A 164 2.66 10.78 14.74
CA HIS A 164 3.55 11.91 14.43
C HIS A 164 4.49 11.55 13.30
N TRP A 165 4.98 12.58 12.60
CA TRP A 165 5.93 12.43 11.52
C TRP A 165 7.36 12.30 12.05
N GLU A 166 8.05 11.28 11.60
CA GLU A 166 9.45 11.01 11.87
C GLU A 166 10.33 11.51 10.73
N VAL A 167 11.41 12.22 11.07
CA VAL A 167 12.47 12.56 10.10
C VAL A 167 13.37 11.35 9.93
N MET A 168 13.57 10.91 8.69
CA MET A 168 14.43 9.76 8.38
C MET A 168 15.87 10.01 8.76
N ASN A 169 16.42 9.17 9.62
CA ASN A 169 17.81 9.13 10.04
C ASN A 169 18.15 7.75 10.62
N ALA A 170 19.39 7.52 11.02
CA ALA A 170 19.83 6.23 11.54
C ALA A 170 19.04 5.74 12.78
N ASN A 171 18.48 6.65 13.60
CA ASN A 171 17.73 6.27 14.81
C ASN A 171 16.26 5.96 14.50
N THR A 172 15.69 6.54 13.45
CA THR A 172 14.26 6.40 13.10
C THR A 172 14.01 5.41 11.97
N ALA A 173 14.98 5.23 11.06
CA ALA A 173 14.84 4.38 9.87
C ALA A 173 14.45 2.94 10.19
N ASN A 174 14.94 2.43 11.33
CA ASN A 174 14.71 1.05 11.74
C ASN A 174 13.22 0.67 11.87
N TYR A 175 12.36 1.64 12.17
CA TYR A 175 10.92 1.42 12.38
C TYR A 175 10.07 1.69 11.13
N CYS A 176 10.67 2.20 10.07
CA CYS A 176 10.01 2.40 8.78
C CYS A 176 9.78 1.06 8.08
N SER A 177 8.69 0.94 7.32
CA SER A 177 8.49 -0.18 6.39
C SER A 177 9.71 -0.36 5.49
N ALA A 178 10.26 -1.57 5.40
CA ALA A 178 11.41 -1.85 4.53
C ALA A 178 11.08 -1.57 3.06
N VAL A 179 9.94 -2.06 2.58
CA VAL A 179 9.47 -1.80 1.22
C VAL A 179 9.24 -0.30 1.00
N GLY A 180 8.59 0.37 1.97
CA GLY A 180 8.37 1.82 1.93
C GLY A 180 9.69 2.61 1.93
N TYR A 181 10.65 2.23 2.75
CA TYR A 181 11.98 2.87 2.81
C TYR A 181 12.72 2.78 1.46
N PHE A 182 12.83 1.59 0.88
CA PHE A 182 13.54 1.41 -0.39
C PHE A 182 12.77 2.05 -1.56
N PHE A 183 11.44 2.05 -1.53
CA PHE A 183 10.62 2.81 -2.47
C PHE A 183 10.90 4.31 -2.36
N GLY A 184 10.79 4.88 -1.17
CA GLY A 184 10.97 6.32 -0.95
C GLY A 184 12.40 6.78 -1.25
N ARG A 185 13.41 6.01 -0.84
CA ARG A 185 14.82 6.25 -1.15
C ARG A 185 15.04 6.31 -2.67
N ARG A 186 14.60 5.25 -3.39
CA ARG A 186 14.82 5.16 -4.84
C ARG A 186 14.07 6.25 -5.60
N LEU A 187 12.83 6.54 -5.21
CA LEU A 187 12.06 7.61 -5.82
C LEU A 187 12.73 8.97 -5.57
N HIS A 188 13.18 9.24 -4.35
CA HIS A 188 13.92 10.46 -4.01
C HIS A 188 15.17 10.64 -4.88
N GLU A 189 15.98 9.60 -5.05
CA GLU A 189 17.18 9.61 -5.90
C GLU A 189 16.85 10.00 -7.36
N MET A 190 15.66 9.67 -7.85
CA MET A 190 15.23 9.90 -9.23
C MET A 190 14.64 11.28 -9.46
N ILE A 191 13.86 11.81 -8.50
CA ILE A 191 13.09 13.05 -8.71
C ILE A 191 13.57 14.23 -7.88
N ASP A 192 14.50 14.03 -6.95
CA ASP A 192 15.13 15.04 -6.07
C ASP A 192 14.11 15.98 -5.39
N VAL A 193 13.09 15.42 -4.75
CA VAL A 193 12.14 16.15 -3.92
C VAL A 193 11.92 15.43 -2.59
N PRO A 194 11.44 16.10 -1.53
CA PRO A 194 11.07 15.45 -0.28
C PRO A 194 10.06 14.32 -0.50
N ILE A 195 10.19 13.24 0.28
CA ILE A 195 9.28 12.09 0.24
C ILE A 195 8.63 11.90 1.61
N GLY A 196 7.31 11.85 1.63
CA GLY A 196 6.51 11.50 2.79
C GLY A 196 5.85 10.13 2.63
N LEU A 197 6.05 9.24 3.59
CA LEU A 197 5.44 7.91 3.61
C LEU A 197 4.42 7.83 4.75
N ILE A 198 3.18 7.44 4.44
CA ILE A 198 2.14 7.16 5.43
C ILE A 198 2.03 5.64 5.54
N LEU A 199 2.47 5.07 6.66
CA LEU A 199 2.49 3.63 6.89
C LEU A 199 1.18 3.20 7.59
N ALA A 200 0.22 2.70 6.81
CA ALA A 200 -1.08 2.23 7.28
C ALA A 200 -1.26 0.74 6.95
N ASN A 201 -0.68 -0.13 7.79
CA ASN A 201 -0.59 -1.57 7.54
C ASN A 201 -0.80 -2.37 8.83
N LYS A 202 -1.14 -3.66 8.67
CA LYS A 202 -1.29 -4.61 9.78
C LYS A 202 -1.03 -6.04 9.32
N GLY A 203 -0.08 -6.70 9.97
CA GLY A 203 0.27 -8.10 9.70
C GLY A 203 -0.91 -9.04 9.86
N GLY A 204 -0.97 -10.07 8.99
CA GLY A 204 -1.99 -11.10 9.01
C GLY A 204 -3.35 -10.72 8.42
N THR A 205 -3.56 -9.46 8.02
CA THR A 205 -4.87 -9.01 7.52
C THR A 205 -5.22 -9.59 6.15
N MET A 206 -6.52 -9.80 5.94
CA MET A 206 -7.13 -10.10 4.64
C MET A 206 -7.47 -8.82 3.89
N VAL A 207 -7.82 -8.92 2.60
CA VAL A 207 -8.34 -7.77 1.83
C VAL A 207 -9.64 -7.22 2.45
N GLU A 208 -10.49 -8.10 2.98
CA GLU A 208 -11.75 -7.81 3.67
C GLU A 208 -11.55 -6.92 4.91
N SER A 209 -10.39 -7.00 5.54
CA SER A 209 -10.05 -6.20 6.73
C SER A 209 -10.04 -4.69 6.45
N TRP A 210 -9.88 -4.31 5.18
CA TRP A 210 -9.76 -2.94 4.69
C TRP A 210 -11.00 -2.43 3.95
N LEU A 211 -11.95 -3.32 3.61
CA LEU A 211 -13.23 -2.94 3.01
C LEU A 211 -14.12 -2.24 4.04
N ASN A 212 -14.85 -1.21 3.61
CA ASN A 212 -15.87 -0.58 4.42
C ASN A 212 -17.16 -1.41 4.46
N GLU A 213 -18.08 -1.04 5.34
CA GLU A 213 -19.32 -1.77 5.59
C GLU A 213 -20.17 -1.92 4.31
N ASP A 214 -20.30 -0.87 3.50
CA ASP A 214 -21.10 -0.90 2.26
C ASP A 214 -20.54 -1.90 1.25
N ASN A 215 -19.22 -1.98 1.13
CA ASN A 215 -18.56 -2.93 0.24
C ASN A 215 -18.61 -4.37 0.77
N LEU A 216 -18.52 -4.57 2.08
CA LEU A 216 -18.64 -5.91 2.69
C LEU A 216 -20.05 -6.46 2.58
N LYS A 217 -21.08 -5.64 2.70
CA LYS A 217 -22.50 -6.04 2.51
C LYS A 217 -22.82 -6.57 1.10
N CYS A 218 -21.94 -6.35 0.13
CA CYS A 218 -22.05 -6.98 -1.18
C CYS A 218 -21.79 -8.51 -1.12
N TYR A 219 -21.20 -8.99 -0.04
CA TYR A 219 -20.91 -10.41 0.20
C TYR A 219 -21.78 -10.93 1.33
N THR A 220 -22.78 -11.75 1.00
CA THR A 220 -23.78 -12.26 1.96
C THR A 220 -23.21 -13.11 3.08
N ASN A 221 -21.98 -13.59 2.91
CA ASN A 221 -21.27 -14.40 3.89
C ASN A 221 -20.30 -13.62 4.78
N GLU A 222 -20.21 -12.28 4.64
CA GLU A 222 -19.30 -11.48 5.47
C GLU A 222 -20.08 -10.74 6.57
N PRO A 223 -19.72 -10.94 7.85
CA PRO A 223 -20.33 -10.20 8.94
C PRO A 223 -19.88 -8.74 8.96
N VAL A 224 -20.74 -7.84 9.38
CA VAL A 224 -20.46 -6.41 9.58
C VAL A 224 -20.68 -5.96 11.03
N ASP A 225 -21.42 -6.73 11.82
CA ASP A 225 -21.55 -6.50 13.25
C ASP A 225 -20.29 -6.95 13.99
N SER A 226 -19.80 -6.14 14.93
CA SER A 226 -18.53 -6.39 15.60
C SER A 226 -18.52 -7.64 16.51
N ALA A 227 -19.65 -8.02 17.08
CA ALA A 227 -19.77 -9.23 17.90
C ALA A 227 -19.77 -10.47 17.00
N GLU A 228 -20.53 -10.44 15.91
CA GLU A 228 -20.55 -11.50 14.90
C GLU A 228 -19.17 -11.66 14.23
N ILE A 229 -18.48 -10.54 13.92
CA ILE A 229 -17.10 -10.57 13.42
C ILE A 229 -16.18 -11.27 14.43
N ALA A 230 -16.26 -10.93 15.72
CA ALA A 230 -15.40 -11.53 16.73
C ALA A 230 -15.66 -13.03 16.93
N GLU A 231 -16.91 -13.46 16.84
CA GLU A 231 -17.30 -14.87 16.93
C GLU A 231 -16.77 -15.66 15.74
N ARG A 232 -17.00 -15.16 14.50
CA ARG A 232 -16.62 -15.85 13.27
C ARG A 232 -15.11 -15.81 13.00
N TYR A 233 -14.44 -14.72 13.40
CA TYR A 233 -13.00 -14.51 13.26
C TYR A 233 -12.35 -14.34 14.64
N PRO A 234 -12.10 -15.44 15.38
CA PRO A 234 -11.48 -15.38 16.70
C PRO A 234 -10.08 -14.80 16.65
N THR A 235 -9.38 -14.98 15.55
CA THR A 235 -8.05 -14.41 15.29
C THR A 235 -8.18 -12.94 14.89
N ASP A 236 -7.72 -12.02 15.73
CA ASP A 236 -7.94 -10.59 15.59
C ASP A 236 -7.53 -10.02 14.23
N TRP A 237 -6.36 -10.41 13.70
CA TRP A 237 -5.85 -9.86 12.43
C TRP A 237 -6.64 -10.31 11.20
N LEU A 238 -7.43 -11.38 11.28
CA LEU A 238 -8.31 -11.85 10.20
C LEU A 238 -9.67 -11.12 10.15
N ARG A 239 -9.97 -10.27 11.13
CA ARG A 239 -11.26 -9.60 11.22
C ARG A 239 -11.51 -8.64 10.06
N PRO A 240 -12.60 -8.80 9.31
CA PRO A 240 -12.99 -7.85 8.27
C PRO A 240 -13.38 -6.50 8.85
N LEU A 241 -13.42 -5.43 8.03
CA LEU A 241 -13.89 -4.09 8.37
C LEU A 241 -13.04 -3.32 9.40
N LEU A 242 -12.70 -3.97 10.52
CA LEU A 242 -12.27 -3.28 11.75
C LEU A 242 -10.94 -2.54 11.60
N TRP A 243 -10.00 -3.09 10.81
CA TRP A 243 -8.70 -2.47 10.56
C TRP A 243 -8.81 -1.29 9.61
N GLY A 244 -9.69 -1.38 8.61
CA GLY A 244 -10.02 -0.26 7.71
C GLY A 244 -10.56 0.92 8.48
N ASN A 245 -11.56 0.69 9.36
CA ASN A 245 -12.18 1.71 10.18
C ASN A 245 -11.21 2.38 11.17
N GLY A 246 -10.36 1.59 11.82
CA GLY A 246 -9.48 2.10 12.89
C GLY A 246 -8.15 2.64 12.40
N THR A 247 -7.54 2.02 11.39
CA THR A 247 -6.18 2.31 10.93
C THR A 247 -6.15 3.14 9.66
N PHE A 248 -7.00 2.83 8.68
CA PHE A 248 -6.94 3.49 7.37
C PHE A 248 -7.85 4.73 7.27
N HIS A 249 -9.03 4.70 7.87
CA HIS A 249 -9.98 5.81 7.80
C HIS A 249 -9.41 7.15 8.30
N PRO A 250 -8.60 7.21 9.38
CA PRO A 250 -8.03 8.48 9.86
C PRO A 250 -7.21 9.25 8.83
N ILE A 251 -6.68 8.60 7.80
CA ILE A 251 -5.80 9.22 6.80
C ILE A 251 -6.51 9.65 5.51
N LEU A 252 -7.78 9.31 5.32
CA LEU A 252 -8.52 9.54 4.06
C LEU A 252 -8.65 11.02 3.64
N ASN A 253 -8.46 11.95 4.57
CA ASN A 253 -8.45 13.37 4.26
C ASN A 253 -7.08 13.90 3.82
N TYR A 254 -6.01 13.12 3.98
CA TYR A 254 -4.66 13.54 3.58
C TYR A 254 -4.50 13.49 2.07
N SER A 255 -3.88 14.52 1.49
CA SER A 255 -3.64 14.56 0.04
C SER A 255 -2.38 13.74 -0.28
N ILE A 256 -2.52 12.76 -1.16
CA ILE A 256 -1.46 11.80 -1.51
C ILE A 256 -1.26 11.73 -3.02
N ARG A 257 -0.10 11.25 -3.44
CA ARG A 257 0.21 10.94 -4.85
C ARG A 257 -0.33 9.57 -5.25
N GLY A 258 -0.19 8.56 -4.40
CA GLY A 258 -0.59 7.20 -4.71
C GLY A 258 -0.46 6.26 -3.53
N ILE A 259 -0.76 5.00 -3.78
CA ILE A 259 -0.71 3.91 -2.79
C ILE A 259 0.21 2.82 -3.32
N ILE A 260 1.13 2.35 -2.49
CA ILE A 260 1.84 1.08 -2.67
C ILE A 260 1.27 0.05 -1.69
N TYR A 261 0.96 -1.15 -2.20
CA TYR A 261 0.19 -2.14 -1.45
C TYR A 261 0.83 -3.53 -1.51
N TYR A 262 0.95 -4.21 -0.36
CA TYR A 262 1.48 -5.57 -0.32
C TYR A 262 0.64 -6.43 0.62
N GLN A 263 -0.27 -7.20 0.04
CA GLN A 263 -1.22 -8.06 0.75
C GLN A 263 -1.69 -9.19 -0.18
N GLY A 264 -2.20 -10.27 0.39
CA GLY A 264 -2.79 -11.41 -0.30
C GLY A 264 -2.46 -12.75 0.36
N CYS A 265 -1.39 -12.84 1.16
CA CYS A 265 -0.97 -14.10 1.78
C CYS A 265 -2.07 -14.72 2.66
N SER A 266 -2.79 -13.94 3.45
CA SER A 266 -3.87 -14.42 4.30
C SER A 266 -5.12 -14.83 3.52
N ASN A 267 -5.25 -14.40 2.27
CA ASN A 267 -6.37 -14.80 1.41
C ASN A 267 -6.15 -16.13 0.69
N VAL A 268 -4.98 -16.75 0.80
CA VAL A 268 -4.72 -18.10 0.28
C VAL A 268 -5.70 -19.12 0.91
N ASP A 269 -5.94 -19.00 2.21
CA ASP A 269 -6.84 -19.87 2.96
C ASP A 269 -8.22 -19.24 3.22
N HIS A 270 -8.41 -17.96 2.87
CA HIS A 270 -9.64 -17.21 3.14
C HIS A 270 -10.16 -16.51 1.89
N ASN A 271 -11.34 -16.97 1.40
CA ASN A 271 -12.03 -16.43 0.24
C ASN A 271 -11.17 -16.35 -1.06
N PRO A 272 -10.33 -17.36 -1.37
CA PRO A 272 -9.38 -17.27 -2.46
C PRO A 272 -10.06 -17.01 -3.82
N ASN A 273 -11.25 -17.55 -4.05
CA ASN A 273 -11.93 -17.47 -5.35
C ASN A 273 -12.53 -16.09 -5.67
N THR A 274 -12.65 -15.21 -4.69
CA THR A 274 -13.21 -13.85 -4.85
C THR A 274 -12.18 -12.75 -4.61
N TYR A 275 -10.92 -13.10 -4.47
CA TYR A 275 -9.85 -12.16 -4.13
C TYR A 275 -9.71 -11.03 -5.17
N ALA A 276 -9.72 -11.35 -6.46
CA ALA A 276 -9.61 -10.34 -7.52
C ALA A 276 -10.74 -9.31 -7.48
N GLU A 277 -11.98 -9.77 -7.28
CA GLU A 277 -13.14 -8.88 -7.13
C GLU A 277 -13.01 -8.00 -5.90
N ARG A 278 -12.65 -8.57 -4.74
CA ARG A 278 -12.51 -7.86 -3.47
C ARG A 278 -11.39 -6.83 -3.52
N LEU A 279 -10.24 -7.15 -4.12
CA LEU A 279 -9.14 -6.20 -4.29
C LEU A 279 -9.53 -5.07 -5.27
N SER A 280 -10.20 -5.39 -6.37
CA SER A 280 -10.69 -4.37 -7.31
C SER A 280 -11.69 -3.42 -6.63
N ARG A 281 -12.55 -3.95 -5.78
CA ARG A 281 -13.51 -3.19 -4.97
C ARG A 281 -12.79 -2.30 -3.94
N LEU A 282 -11.76 -2.81 -3.27
CA LEU A 282 -10.94 -2.03 -2.35
C LEU A 282 -10.25 -0.85 -3.06
N ILE A 283 -9.68 -1.08 -4.24
CA ILE A 283 -9.06 -0.02 -5.04
C ILE A 283 -10.09 1.07 -5.39
N SER A 284 -11.28 0.68 -5.83
CA SER A 284 -12.38 1.59 -6.16
C SER A 284 -12.84 2.37 -4.93
N GLN A 285 -12.97 1.70 -3.78
CA GLN A 285 -13.31 2.31 -2.50
C GLN A 285 -12.30 3.39 -2.12
N TRP A 286 -11.02 3.07 -2.07
CA TRP A 286 -9.98 4.02 -1.66
C TRP A 286 -9.86 5.20 -2.62
N ARG A 287 -10.01 4.97 -3.93
CA ARG A 287 -10.09 6.06 -4.92
C ARG A 287 -11.27 7.00 -4.68
N SER A 288 -12.41 6.46 -4.33
CA SER A 288 -13.60 7.24 -3.95
C SER A 288 -13.38 8.02 -2.66
N ASP A 289 -12.85 7.37 -1.63
CA ASP A 289 -12.60 7.95 -0.31
C ASP A 289 -11.60 9.11 -0.37
N PHE A 290 -10.49 8.95 -1.10
CA PHE A 290 -9.52 10.02 -1.36
C PHE A 290 -10.02 11.07 -2.36
N LYS A 291 -11.19 10.85 -3.01
CA LYS A 291 -11.73 11.70 -4.08
C LYS A 291 -10.76 11.87 -5.26
N ALA A 292 -10.07 10.79 -5.59
CA ALA A 292 -9.05 10.72 -6.62
C ALA A 292 -9.29 9.48 -7.51
N PRO A 293 -10.21 9.53 -8.49
CA PRO A 293 -10.65 8.36 -9.26
C PRO A 293 -9.53 7.66 -10.04
N ASN A 294 -8.46 8.37 -10.35
CA ASN A 294 -7.30 7.85 -11.07
C ASN A 294 -6.06 7.69 -10.16
N LEU A 295 -6.26 7.64 -8.82
CA LEU A 295 -5.15 7.49 -7.88
C LEU A 295 -4.30 6.27 -8.25
N PRO A 296 -2.97 6.42 -8.45
CA PRO A 296 -2.06 5.30 -8.70
C PRO A 296 -2.12 4.27 -7.58
N PHE A 297 -2.23 3.00 -7.97
CA PHE A 297 -2.25 1.87 -7.05
C PHE A 297 -1.26 0.82 -7.53
N TYR A 298 -0.07 0.77 -6.91
CA TYR A 298 0.97 -0.18 -7.27
C TYR A 298 1.06 -1.25 -6.20
N PHE A 299 0.93 -2.51 -6.60
CA PHE A 299 0.83 -3.59 -5.63
C PHE A 299 1.77 -4.74 -5.96
N VAL A 300 2.11 -5.47 -4.92
CA VAL A 300 3.14 -6.51 -4.95
C VAL A 300 2.47 -7.88 -5.01
N GLU A 301 2.91 -8.71 -5.93
CA GLU A 301 2.56 -10.13 -5.98
C GLU A 301 2.94 -10.80 -4.67
N ILE A 302 2.09 -11.69 -4.13
CA ILE A 302 2.48 -12.48 -2.96
C ILE A 302 3.68 -13.36 -3.32
N ALA A 303 4.70 -13.33 -2.46
CA ALA A 303 5.93 -14.09 -2.66
C ALA A 303 5.66 -15.60 -2.61
N PRO A 304 6.45 -16.42 -3.32
CA PRO A 304 6.47 -17.85 -3.13
C PRO A 304 6.70 -18.23 -1.67
N TYR A 305 5.83 -19.10 -1.14
CA TYR A 305 5.88 -19.64 0.22
C TYR A 305 5.13 -20.96 0.23
N SER A 306 5.57 -21.94 1.01
CA SER A 306 5.06 -23.32 0.92
C SER A 306 3.62 -23.50 1.42
N TYR A 307 3.15 -22.68 2.37
CA TYR A 307 1.83 -22.83 3.01
C TYR A 307 1.60 -24.27 3.51
N GLY A 308 2.67 -24.90 4.06
CA GLY A 308 2.63 -26.28 4.53
C GLY A 308 2.72 -27.36 3.43
N ASN A 309 2.52 -27.01 2.16
CA ASN A 309 2.73 -27.88 1.01
C ASN A 309 3.22 -27.07 -0.21
N ALA A 310 4.50 -27.15 -0.47
CA ALA A 310 5.16 -26.42 -1.55
C ALA A 310 4.56 -26.71 -2.94
N LEU A 311 4.07 -27.95 -3.15
CA LEU A 311 3.53 -28.41 -4.45
C LEU A 311 2.04 -28.08 -4.65
N ASP A 312 1.35 -27.58 -3.65
CA ASP A 312 -0.02 -27.10 -3.81
C ASP A 312 -0.05 -25.81 -4.66
N THR A 313 -1.25 -25.43 -5.12
CA THR A 313 -1.44 -24.35 -6.10
C THR A 313 -2.28 -23.18 -5.58
N ALA A 314 -2.70 -23.21 -4.31
CA ALA A 314 -3.57 -22.20 -3.74
C ALA A 314 -2.97 -20.78 -3.82
N ALA A 315 -1.69 -20.61 -3.45
CA ALA A 315 -1.02 -19.33 -3.54
C ALA A 315 -0.79 -18.87 -5.00
N ALA A 316 -0.53 -19.81 -5.92
CA ALA A 316 -0.41 -19.51 -7.34
C ALA A 316 -1.73 -19.00 -7.92
N SER A 317 -2.86 -19.52 -7.47
CA SER A 317 -4.19 -19.02 -7.82
C SER A 317 -4.39 -17.55 -7.38
N ILE A 318 -3.98 -17.19 -6.17
CA ILE A 318 -4.01 -15.78 -5.71
C ILE A 318 -3.11 -14.90 -6.59
N ARG A 319 -1.91 -15.34 -6.95
CA ARG A 319 -1.01 -14.59 -7.85
C ARG A 319 -1.64 -14.33 -9.22
N MET A 320 -2.34 -15.30 -9.79
CA MET A 320 -3.10 -15.08 -11.03
C MET A 320 -4.26 -14.10 -10.84
N GLN A 321 -4.97 -14.16 -9.73
CA GLN A 321 -6.02 -13.16 -9.44
C GLN A 321 -5.44 -11.75 -9.26
N GLN A 322 -4.26 -11.60 -8.68
CA GLN A 322 -3.54 -10.32 -8.65
C GLN A 322 -3.23 -9.81 -10.07
N GLN A 323 -2.83 -10.69 -10.98
CA GLN A 323 -2.65 -10.33 -12.40
C GLN A 323 -3.96 -9.88 -13.05
N THR A 324 -5.07 -10.58 -12.80
CA THR A 324 -6.41 -10.19 -13.28
C THR A 324 -6.77 -8.77 -12.82
N VAL A 325 -6.46 -8.40 -11.59
CA VAL A 325 -6.67 -7.01 -11.10
C VAL A 325 -5.82 -6.01 -11.87
N ALA A 326 -4.53 -6.31 -12.09
CA ALA A 326 -3.63 -5.42 -12.85
C ALA A 326 -4.05 -5.23 -14.31
N GLU A 327 -4.71 -6.22 -14.90
CA GLU A 327 -5.23 -6.16 -16.28
C GLU A 327 -6.57 -5.45 -16.39
N SER A 328 -7.44 -5.59 -15.38
CA SER A 328 -8.82 -5.08 -15.41
C SER A 328 -8.99 -3.69 -14.79
N VAL A 329 -8.15 -3.31 -13.83
CA VAL A 329 -8.25 -2.05 -13.09
C VAL A 329 -7.28 -1.01 -13.66
N GLY A 330 -7.81 0.04 -14.28
CA GLY A 330 -6.98 1.12 -14.82
C GLY A 330 -6.10 1.77 -13.75
N ASN A 331 -4.88 2.13 -14.10
CA ASN A 331 -3.88 2.72 -13.21
C ASN A 331 -3.58 1.90 -11.94
N ALA A 332 -3.65 0.55 -12.07
CA ALA A 332 -3.15 -0.42 -11.12
C ALA A 332 -2.04 -1.24 -11.78
N VAL A 333 -0.91 -1.44 -11.09
CA VAL A 333 0.25 -2.17 -11.63
C VAL A 333 0.75 -3.18 -10.61
N LEU A 334 0.95 -4.41 -11.07
CA LEU A 334 1.48 -5.52 -10.28
C LEU A 334 3.01 -5.59 -10.39
N ILE A 335 3.68 -5.80 -9.27
CA ILE A 335 5.13 -6.04 -9.19
C ILE A 335 5.36 -7.53 -8.92
N GLY A 336 6.04 -8.22 -9.84
CA GLY A 336 6.39 -9.62 -9.68
C GLY A 336 7.48 -9.85 -8.63
N THR A 337 7.40 -10.99 -7.90
CA THR A 337 8.29 -11.34 -6.78
C THR A 337 8.93 -12.70 -6.90
N ASN A 338 8.62 -13.50 -7.91
CA ASN A 338 9.04 -14.87 -8.04
C ASN A 338 10.57 -15.09 -7.98
N ASP A 339 11.34 -14.06 -8.33
CA ASP A 339 12.80 -14.05 -8.30
C ASP A 339 13.40 -13.41 -7.04
N LEU A 340 12.58 -13.05 -6.05
CA LEU A 340 12.97 -12.32 -4.83
C LEU A 340 12.77 -13.14 -3.55
N VAL A 341 12.91 -14.46 -3.67
CA VAL A 341 12.91 -15.40 -2.56
C VAL A 341 14.07 -16.37 -2.75
N TYR A 342 14.83 -16.62 -1.71
CA TYR A 342 15.88 -17.66 -1.78
C TYR A 342 15.29 -19.07 -1.62
N PRO A 343 15.89 -20.11 -2.21
CA PRO A 343 15.39 -21.49 -2.06
C PRO A 343 15.28 -21.94 -0.60
N VAL A 344 16.13 -21.42 0.28
CA VAL A 344 16.13 -21.74 1.72
C VAL A 344 14.99 -21.07 2.48
N GLU A 345 14.27 -20.13 1.86
CA GLU A 345 13.16 -19.40 2.46
C GLU A 345 11.78 -20.01 2.15
N ALA A 346 11.72 -21.29 1.67
CA ALA A 346 10.45 -21.93 1.33
C ALA A 346 9.43 -21.92 2.47
N GLU A 347 9.87 -22.00 3.72
CA GLU A 347 9.04 -21.93 4.93
C GLU A 347 9.06 -20.52 5.57
N GLN A 348 9.54 -19.49 4.86
CA GLN A 348 9.60 -18.12 5.35
C GLN A 348 8.64 -17.22 4.56
N ILE A 349 7.49 -16.90 5.16
CA ILE A 349 6.47 -16.04 4.54
C ILE A 349 6.92 -14.57 4.36
N HIS A 350 8.02 -14.19 5.02
CA HIS A 350 8.61 -12.85 4.97
C HIS A 350 10.01 -12.91 4.36
N PRO A 351 10.16 -13.09 3.03
CA PRO A 351 11.47 -13.15 2.40
C PRO A 351 12.30 -11.89 2.66
N CYS A 352 13.61 -12.05 2.80
CA CYS A 352 14.53 -10.97 3.20
C CYS A 352 14.75 -9.90 2.12
N GLN A 353 14.50 -10.20 0.84
CA GLN A 353 14.77 -9.31 -0.29
C GLN A 353 13.69 -8.22 -0.46
N LYS A 354 13.68 -7.22 0.42
CA LYS A 354 12.71 -6.09 0.37
C LYS A 354 13.18 -4.91 -0.48
N ARG A 355 14.49 -4.77 -0.69
CA ARG A 355 15.08 -3.68 -1.46
C ARG A 355 14.55 -3.67 -2.89
N GLN A 356 14.68 -4.77 -3.59
CA GLN A 356 14.28 -4.90 -4.99
C GLN A 356 12.78 -4.66 -5.19
N ILE A 357 11.96 -5.05 -4.21
CA ILE A 357 10.50 -4.79 -4.23
C ILE A 357 10.24 -3.29 -4.19
N GLY A 358 10.84 -2.57 -3.23
CA GLY A 358 10.71 -1.11 -3.11
C GLY A 358 11.22 -0.39 -4.36
N GLU A 359 12.39 -0.80 -4.88
CA GLU A 359 12.97 -0.21 -6.09
C GLU A 359 12.10 -0.45 -7.34
N ARG A 360 11.51 -1.65 -7.53
CA ARG A 360 10.56 -1.94 -8.63
C ARG A 360 9.31 -1.05 -8.54
N LEU A 361 8.76 -0.87 -7.35
CA LEU A 361 7.64 0.06 -7.11
C LEU A 361 8.03 1.50 -7.48
N ALA A 362 9.22 1.95 -7.09
CA ALA A 362 9.72 3.29 -7.42
C ALA A 362 9.95 3.48 -8.94
N MET A 363 10.51 2.47 -9.62
CA MET A 363 10.66 2.48 -11.08
C MET A 363 9.29 2.55 -11.77
N THR A 364 8.29 1.82 -11.25
CA THR A 364 6.92 1.88 -11.76
C THR A 364 6.34 3.28 -11.61
N ALA A 365 6.47 3.88 -10.41
CA ALA A 365 6.02 5.25 -10.17
C ALA A 365 6.75 6.24 -11.08
N ALA A 366 8.09 6.13 -11.22
CA ALA A 366 8.89 7.00 -12.07
C ALA A 366 8.43 6.97 -13.54
N ALA A 367 8.21 5.78 -14.09
CA ALA A 367 7.75 5.61 -15.47
C ALA A 367 6.31 6.12 -15.68
N ARG A 368 5.42 5.90 -14.70
CA ARG A 368 4.00 6.19 -14.84
C ARG A 368 3.61 7.62 -14.47
N ASP A 369 4.29 8.19 -13.48
CA ASP A 369 3.85 9.42 -12.81
C ASP A 369 4.83 10.57 -12.94
N TYR A 370 6.11 10.31 -13.28
CA TYR A 370 7.16 11.30 -13.26
C TYR A 370 7.94 11.47 -14.58
N GLY A 371 7.42 10.86 -15.67
CA GLY A 371 7.95 11.10 -17.04
C GLY A 371 9.26 10.38 -17.38
N PHE A 372 9.59 9.28 -16.68
CA PHE A 372 10.75 8.43 -17.00
C PHE A 372 10.39 7.37 -18.05
N ASP A 373 10.03 7.80 -19.25
CA ASP A 373 9.45 6.94 -20.31
C ASP A 373 10.38 5.83 -20.81
N GLN A 374 11.69 5.90 -20.52
CA GLN A 374 12.66 4.87 -20.89
C GLN A 374 12.79 3.75 -19.84
N ILE A 375 12.09 3.86 -18.71
CA ILE A 375 12.08 2.82 -17.68
C ILE A 375 11.03 1.77 -18.01
N PHE A 376 11.48 0.55 -18.21
CA PHE A 376 10.62 -0.62 -18.33
C PHE A 376 10.24 -1.12 -16.92
N TYR A 377 8.94 -1.24 -16.65
CA TYR A 377 8.42 -1.54 -15.31
C TYR A 377 7.48 -2.75 -15.26
N ARG A 378 7.06 -3.28 -16.42
CA ARG A 378 6.18 -4.45 -16.45
C ARG A 378 6.97 -5.73 -16.50
N SER A 379 6.58 -6.68 -15.65
CA SER A 379 7.03 -8.07 -15.74
C SER A 379 6.50 -8.71 -17.02
N PRO A 380 7.28 -9.56 -17.70
CA PRO A 380 6.75 -10.38 -18.78
C PRO A 380 5.60 -11.25 -18.27
N SER A 381 4.59 -11.47 -19.09
CA SER A 381 3.42 -12.26 -18.76
C SER A 381 2.97 -13.13 -19.97
N PHE A 382 2.16 -14.13 -19.67
CA PHE A 382 1.59 -15.00 -20.68
C PHE A 382 0.70 -14.21 -21.65
N GLU A 383 0.83 -14.49 -22.94
CA GLU A 383 -0.02 -13.91 -23.98
C GLU A 383 -0.92 -14.97 -24.63
N LYS A 384 -0.30 -16.03 -25.19
CA LYS A 384 -1.05 -17.12 -25.84
C LYS A 384 -0.25 -18.42 -25.87
N LEU A 385 -0.97 -19.54 -26.01
CA LEU A 385 -0.44 -20.87 -26.23
C LEU A 385 -0.79 -21.36 -27.63
N GLU A 386 0.21 -21.89 -28.35
CA GLU A 386 0.00 -22.67 -29.57
C GLU A 386 0.54 -24.09 -29.32
N VAL A 387 -0.26 -25.10 -29.66
CA VAL A 387 0.16 -26.51 -29.56
C VAL A 387 0.38 -27.07 -30.97
N ARG A 388 1.53 -27.66 -31.19
CA ARG A 388 1.87 -28.32 -32.46
C ARG A 388 2.47 -29.69 -32.18
N ARG A 389 1.70 -30.74 -32.47
CA ARG A 389 2.08 -32.15 -32.25
C ARG A 389 2.45 -32.43 -30.78
N ASP A 390 3.74 -32.58 -30.50
CA ASP A 390 4.35 -32.91 -29.21
C ASP A 390 4.94 -31.74 -28.47
N SER A 391 4.69 -30.52 -28.98
CA SER A 391 5.33 -29.30 -28.50
C SER A 391 4.32 -28.19 -28.20
N CYS A 392 4.63 -27.38 -27.19
CA CYS A 392 3.93 -26.14 -26.86
C CYS A 392 4.80 -24.93 -27.23
N PHE A 393 4.16 -23.93 -27.83
CA PHE A 393 4.75 -22.61 -28.10
C PHE A 393 4.06 -21.59 -27.19
N VAL A 394 4.78 -21.09 -26.20
CA VAL A 394 4.29 -20.09 -25.26
C VAL A 394 4.78 -18.72 -25.68
N HIS A 395 3.86 -17.86 -26.03
CA HIS A 395 4.13 -16.47 -26.37
C HIS A 395 3.96 -15.59 -25.13
N LEU A 396 4.88 -14.64 -24.96
CA LEU A 396 4.90 -13.71 -23.85
C LEU A 396 4.73 -12.26 -24.35
N LYS A 397 4.06 -11.43 -23.57
CA LYS A 397 4.02 -9.97 -23.73
C LYS A 397 4.94 -9.30 -22.71
N ASP A 398 5.22 -8.00 -22.87
CA ASP A 398 6.06 -7.17 -22.00
C ASP A 398 7.51 -7.69 -21.83
N THR A 399 8.05 -8.34 -22.85
CA THR A 399 9.44 -8.83 -22.85
C THR A 399 10.43 -7.73 -23.27
N TYR A 400 9.94 -6.61 -23.78
CA TYR A 400 10.74 -5.48 -24.29
C TYR A 400 11.75 -5.93 -25.36
N ASN A 401 13.05 -5.89 -25.07
CA ASN A 401 14.11 -6.31 -25.99
C ASN A 401 14.41 -7.83 -25.94
N GLY A 402 13.53 -8.62 -25.29
CA GLY A 402 13.65 -10.09 -25.22
C GLY A 402 13.86 -10.62 -23.79
N ILE A 403 14.23 -11.87 -23.72
CA ILE A 403 14.47 -12.63 -22.49
C ILE A 403 15.97 -12.71 -22.23
N VAL A 404 16.39 -12.58 -20.97
CA VAL A 404 17.79 -12.80 -20.54
C VAL A 404 18.16 -14.25 -20.80
N PRO A 405 19.22 -14.53 -21.58
CA PRO A 405 19.65 -15.90 -21.83
C PRO A 405 20.24 -16.54 -20.58
N VAL A 406 19.84 -17.77 -20.32
CA VAL A 406 20.38 -18.63 -19.26
C VAL A 406 20.67 -20.02 -19.83
N THR A 407 21.48 -20.84 -19.13
CA THR A 407 21.83 -22.17 -19.57
C THR A 407 20.63 -23.12 -19.63
N SER A 408 19.70 -23.00 -18.68
CA SER A 408 18.46 -23.76 -18.61
C SER A 408 17.35 -22.86 -18.06
N TYR A 409 16.20 -22.87 -18.70
CA TYR A 409 15.01 -22.16 -18.21
C TYR A 409 14.18 -23.09 -17.32
N GLU A 410 13.90 -22.66 -16.10
CA GLU A 410 13.23 -23.41 -15.05
C GLU A 410 11.83 -22.88 -14.77
N GLY A 411 10.98 -23.72 -14.17
CA GLY A 411 9.64 -23.34 -13.70
C GLY A 411 8.51 -23.72 -14.68
N PHE A 412 8.79 -24.19 -15.88
CA PHE A 412 7.78 -24.64 -16.83
C PHE A 412 7.37 -26.09 -16.63
N GLU A 413 6.07 -26.36 -16.75
CA GLU A 413 5.49 -27.70 -16.76
C GLU A 413 4.41 -27.78 -17.86
N ILE A 414 4.28 -28.95 -18.49
CA ILE A 414 3.25 -29.22 -19.49
C ILE A 414 2.43 -30.45 -19.13
N ALA A 415 1.17 -30.48 -19.56
CA ALA A 415 0.25 -31.59 -19.32
C ALA A 415 -0.45 -32.04 -20.60
N GLY A 416 -0.78 -33.33 -20.65
CA GLY A 416 -1.70 -33.93 -21.64
C GLY A 416 -3.17 -33.77 -21.25
N GLN A 417 -4.04 -34.54 -21.91
CA GLN A 417 -5.48 -34.55 -21.63
C GLN A 417 -5.83 -35.05 -20.21
N ASP A 418 -4.94 -35.80 -19.60
CA ASP A 418 -5.05 -36.30 -18.23
C ASP A 418 -4.84 -35.21 -17.17
N LYS A 419 -4.40 -34.01 -17.60
CA LYS A 419 -4.05 -32.86 -16.71
C LYS A 419 -2.99 -33.16 -15.65
N VAL A 420 -2.15 -34.20 -15.90
CA VAL A 420 -0.97 -34.49 -15.08
C VAL A 420 0.20 -33.67 -15.63
N TYR A 421 0.72 -32.76 -14.80
CA TYR A 421 1.78 -31.85 -15.18
C TYR A 421 3.17 -32.47 -14.95
N TYR A 422 4.03 -32.35 -15.93
CA TYR A 422 5.43 -32.81 -15.91
C TYR A 422 6.37 -31.65 -16.22
N PRO A 423 7.56 -31.60 -15.63
CA PRO A 423 8.59 -30.63 -15.98
C PRO A 423 8.84 -30.61 -17.50
N ALA A 424 8.95 -29.41 -18.05
CA ALA A 424 9.18 -29.20 -19.46
C ALA A 424 10.61 -28.73 -19.72
N HIS A 425 11.23 -29.25 -20.80
CA HIS A 425 12.40 -28.64 -21.40
C HIS A 425 11.96 -27.39 -22.14
N ALA A 426 12.47 -26.21 -21.71
CA ALA A 426 12.11 -24.92 -22.27
C ALA A 426 13.28 -24.33 -23.07
N GLN A 427 13.02 -23.96 -24.31
CA GLN A 427 13.95 -23.28 -25.21
C GLN A 427 13.36 -21.93 -25.64
N TYR A 428 14.06 -20.84 -25.36
CA TYR A 428 13.72 -19.53 -25.95
C TYR A 428 14.17 -19.52 -27.43
N ILE A 429 13.22 -19.34 -28.33
CA ILE A 429 13.51 -19.40 -29.76
C ILE A 429 13.72 -18.02 -30.37
N HIS A 430 12.74 -17.13 -30.31
CA HIS A 430 12.79 -15.72 -30.70
C HIS A 430 11.41 -15.07 -30.48
N ASN A 431 11.29 -13.76 -30.71
CA ASN A 431 10.01 -13.03 -30.69
C ASN A 431 9.14 -13.35 -29.47
N SER A 432 9.75 -13.31 -28.27
CA SER A 432 9.08 -13.55 -27.01
C SER A 432 8.44 -14.95 -26.88
N THR A 433 8.98 -15.95 -27.57
CA THR A 433 8.40 -17.30 -27.64
C THR A 433 9.30 -18.36 -27.02
N PHE A 434 8.70 -19.20 -26.18
CA PHE A 434 9.30 -20.42 -25.70
C PHE A 434 8.73 -21.64 -26.39
N LEU A 435 9.62 -22.54 -26.83
CA LEU A 435 9.29 -23.91 -27.22
C LEU A 435 9.43 -24.82 -26.01
N LEU A 436 8.36 -25.54 -25.66
CA LEU A 436 8.32 -26.46 -24.53
C LEU A 436 8.04 -27.89 -25.01
N THR A 437 8.80 -28.82 -24.48
CA THR A 437 8.63 -30.28 -24.70
C THR A 437 8.84 -31.06 -23.40
N SER A 438 8.27 -32.25 -23.30
CA SER A 438 8.56 -33.20 -22.21
C SER A 438 8.49 -34.62 -22.72
N PRO A 439 9.45 -35.50 -22.36
CA PRO A 439 9.41 -36.91 -22.76
C PRO A 439 8.21 -37.66 -22.17
N ASN A 440 7.62 -37.12 -21.10
CA ASN A 440 6.46 -37.70 -20.41
C ASN A 440 5.12 -37.29 -21.00
N VAL A 441 5.10 -36.35 -21.95
CA VAL A 441 3.85 -35.78 -22.52
C VAL A 441 3.92 -35.76 -24.04
N ALA A 442 3.46 -36.85 -24.67
CA ALA A 442 3.47 -36.97 -26.14
C ALA A 442 2.49 -36.07 -26.87
N ARG A 443 1.44 -35.63 -26.20
CA ARG A 443 0.40 -34.73 -26.75
C ARG A 443 0.01 -33.68 -25.72
N PRO A 444 0.80 -32.60 -25.57
CA PRO A 444 0.53 -31.56 -24.62
C PRO A 444 -0.73 -30.77 -25.02
N VAL A 445 -1.49 -30.31 -24.01
CA VAL A 445 -2.69 -29.46 -24.20
C VAL A 445 -2.66 -28.26 -23.26
N ALA A 446 -1.84 -28.28 -22.22
CA ALA A 446 -1.77 -27.23 -21.21
C ALA A 446 -0.32 -26.98 -20.76
N VAL A 447 -0.08 -25.76 -20.34
CA VAL A 447 1.20 -25.28 -19.79
C VAL A 447 0.94 -24.53 -18.52
N ARG A 448 1.86 -24.63 -17.56
CA ARG A 448 1.93 -23.72 -16.42
C ARG A 448 3.39 -23.32 -16.14
N TYR A 449 3.56 -22.16 -15.51
CA TYR A 449 4.86 -21.62 -15.12
C TYR A 449 4.80 -21.16 -13.67
N CYS A 450 5.70 -21.69 -12.83
CA CYS A 450 5.79 -21.38 -11.40
C CYS A 450 4.42 -21.40 -10.68
N TYR A 451 3.60 -22.38 -11.03
CA TYR A 451 2.22 -22.50 -10.59
C TYR A 451 2.08 -23.44 -9.38
N HIS A 452 2.95 -23.27 -8.40
CA HIS A 452 2.90 -23.92 -7.11
C HIS A 452 2.96 -22.90 -5.97
N ASN A 453 2.66 -23.28 -4.75
CA ASN A 453 2.81 -22.44 -3.57
C ASN A 453 4.24 -21.93 -3.47
N PHE A 454 5.20 -22.84 -3.55
CA PHE A 454 6.61 -22.49 -3.64
C PHE A 454 7.26 -23.14 -4.88
N GLN A 455 7.52 -22.34 -5.86
CA GLN A 455 8.27 -22.69 -7.05
C GLN A 455 8.94 -21.43 -7.60
N LEU A 456 10.24 -21.48 -7.73
CA LEU A 456 11.03 -20.38 -8.28
C LEU A 456 11.28 -20.59 -9.77
N GLY A 457 11.31 -19.51 -10.52
CA GLY A 457 11.67 -19.50 -11.92
C GLY A 457 12.81 -18.53 -12.19
N ASN A 458 13.46 -18.69 -13.34
CA ASN A 458 14.61 -17.88 -13.72
C ASN A 458 14.39 -17.09 -15.03
N VAL A 459 13.19 -17.08 -15.56
CA VAL A 459 12.87 -16.31 -16.77
C VAL A 459 12.71 -14.84 -16.41
N LYS A 460 13.54 -14.00 -17.03
CA LYS A 460 13.50 -12.52 -16.86
C LYS A 460 13.57 -11.84 -18.22
N ASN A 461 12.88 -10.70 -18.34
CA ASN A 461 13.09 -9.82 -19.48
C ASN A 461 14.40 -9.04 -19.36
N GLN A 462 14.78 -8.29 -20.39
CA GLN A 462 16.02 -7.50 -20.42
C GLN A 462 16.04 -6.36 -19.38
N ALA A 463 14.90 -5.99 -18.77
CA ALA A 463 14.86 -5.08 -17.64
C ALA A 463 15.11 -5.77 -16.29
N GLY A 464 15.37 -7.07 -16.27
CA GLY A 464 15.61 -7.87 -15.05
C GLY A 464 14.35 -8.20 -14.28
N LEU A 465 13.16 -8.05 -14.89
CA LEU A 465 11.88 -8.34 -14.25
C LEU A 465 11.46 -9.80 -14.53
N PRO A 466 10.96 -10.54 -13.52
CA PRO A 466 10.62 -11.94 -13.65
C PRO A 466 9.35 -12.16 -14.47
N LEU A 467 9.28 -13.30 -15.17
CA LEU A 467 8.03 -13.78 -15.75
C LEU A 467 7.01 -14.07 -14.64
N LEU A 468 5.81 -13.53 -14.79
CA LEU A 468 4.72 -13.79 -13.85
C LEU A 468 4.22 -15.24 -13.96
N PRO A 469 3.82 -15.88 -12.86
CA PRO A 469 3.24 -17.21 -12.88
C PRO A 469 1.97 -17.26 -13.73
N PHE A 470 1.74 -18.36 -14.42
CA PHE A 470 0.53 -18.57 -15.20
C PHE A 470 0.17 -20.04 -15.35
N LYS A 471 -1.07 -20.28 -15.78
CA LYS A 471 -1.60 -21.58 -16.18
C LYS A 471 -2.60 -21.37 -17.33
N THR A 472 -2.72 -22.34 -18.23
CA THR A 472 -3.48 -22.20 -19.49
C THR A 472 -4.76 -23.03 -19.56
N ASP A 473 -5.10 -23.84 -18.52
CA ASP A 473 -6.30 -24.69 -18.45
C ASP A 473 -7.29 -24.29 -17.35
#